data_8e03692e514935acef2325b7bc063d69
#
_entry.id   8e03692e514935acef2325b7bc063d69
#
_cell.length_a   1.000
_cell.length_b   1.000
_cell.length_c   1.000
_cell.angle_alpha   90.00
_cell.angle_beta   90.00
_cell.angle_gamma   90.00
#
_symmetry.space_group_name_H-M   'P 1'
#
loop_
_entity.id
_entity.type
_entity.pdbx_description
1 polymer ?
#
loop_
_entity_poly.entity_id
_entity_poly.type
_entity_poly.pdbx_seq_one_letter_code
_entity_poly.pdbx_strand_id
1 'polypeptide(L)'
;MSKILGISAFYHDSAATVLIDGEIIAAAQEERFTRKKHDSDYPFHAVEFVLKYSNIKFKDLDQIVFFEKPFLKFERLLETYVAFAPRGFNQFLKAIPIWLKEKLFQKKMLMDLFKQHDSSFKDESKLFFSEHHLSHAASAFFP
;
A
#
# COMPACT_ATOMS: atom_id res chain seq x y z
N MET A 1 3.05 -21.09 -10.17
CA MET A 1 3.80 -20.58 -9.01
C MET A 1 3.44 -19.11 -8.87
N SER A 2 2.59 -18.78 -7.86
CA SER A 2 2.08 -17.42 -7.68
C SER A 2 3.03 -16.64 -6.77
N LYS A 3 3.55 -15.50 -7.23
CA LYS A 3 4.49 -14.63 -6.50
C LYS A 3 3.82 -13.30 -6.20
N ILE A 4 3.56 -13.04 -4.94
CA ILE A 4 2.81 -11.86 -4.48
C ILE A 4 3.71 -11.02 -3.58
N LEU A 5 3.79 -9.71 -3.85
CA LEU A 5 4.41 -8.73 -2.98
C LEU A 5 3.32 -7.93 -2.25
N GLY A 6 3.28 -8.03 -0.93
CA GLY A 6 2.43 -7.19 -0.09
C GLY A 6 3.19 -5.97 0.40
N ILE A 7 2.55 -4.79 0.35
CA ILE A 7 3.15 -3.51 0.78
C ILE A 7 2.19 -2.77 1.71
N SER A 8 2.71 -2.33 2.87
CA SER A 8 2.09 -1.36 3.77
C SER A 8 2.95 -0.10 3.81
N ALA A 9 2.36 1.07 3.56
CA ALA A 9 3.09 2.35 3.56
C ALA A 9 2.15 3.56 3.73
N PHE A 10 2.73 4.73 4.00
CA PHE A 10 2.08 6.05 4.06
C PHE A 10 1.12 6.27 5.23
N TYR A 11 1.23 5.46 6.27
CA TYR A 11 0.49 5.68 7.51
C TYR A 11 1.42 5.59 8.73
N HIS A 12 1.84 4.40 9.12
CA HIS A 12 2.88 4.12 10.12
C HIS A 12 3.46 2.72 9.85
N ASP A 13 4.66 2.47 10.35
CA ASP A 13 5.29 1.14 10.34
C ASP A 13 5.28 0.48 8.96
N SER A 14 5.83 1.17 7.95
CA SER A 14 5.85 0.63 6.59
C SER A 14 6.63 -0.67 6.51
N ALA A 15 6.12 -1.60 5.71
CA ALA A 15 6.60 -2.96 5.64
C ALA A 15 6.36 -3.58 4.25
N ALA A 16 7.13 -4.62 3.95
CA ALA A 16 6.95 -5.43 2.77
C ALA A 16 7.00 -6.92 3.12
N THR A 17 6.25 -7.73 2.37
CA THR A 17 6.26 -9.19 2.48
C THR A 17 6.16 -9.85 1.10
N VAL A 18 6.82 -10.99 0.94
CA VAL A 18 6.70 -11.83 -0.27
C VAL A 18 6.04 -13.15 0.10
N LEU A 19 5.01 -13.50 -0.68
CA LEU A 19 4.38 -14.81 -0.63
C LEU A 19 4.64 -15.56 -1.94
N ILE A 20 4.88 -16.86 -1.83
CA ILE A 20 4.98 -17.79 -2.96
C ILE A 20 4.01 -18.92 -2.71
N ASP A 21 3.06 -19.13 -3.63
CA ASP A 21 2.03 -20.17 -3.54
C ASP A 21 1.27 -20.20 -2.19
N GLY A 22 1.07 -19.01 -1.59
CA GLY A 22 0.37 -18.84 -0.32
C GLY A 22 1.24 -18.93 0.93
N GLU A 23 2.53 -19.26 0.81
CA GLU A 23 3.47 -19.31 1.92
C GLU A 23 4.23 -17.97 2.05
N ILE A 24 4.36 -17.45 3.27
CA ILE A 24 5.16 -16.26 3.57
C ILE A 24 6.63 -16.65 3.55
N ILE A 25 7.38 -16.17 2.57
CA ILE A 25 8.81 -16.49 2.41
C ILE A 25 9.68 -15.48 3.17
N ALA A 26 9.32 -14.20 3.12
CA ALA A 26 10.04 -13.14 3.81
C ALA A 26 9.12 -11.98 4.13
N ALA A 27 9.37 -11.32 5.27
CA ALA A 27 8.70 -10.09 5.66
C ALA A 27 9.68 -9.18 6.40
N ALA A 28 9.60 -7.87 6.19
CA ALA A 28 10.45 -6.90 6.85
C ALA A 28 9.76 -5.54 7.00
N GLN A 29 10.07 -4.84 8.09
CA GLN A 29 9.69 -3.45 8.31
C GLN A 29 10.80 -2.52 7.84
N GLU A 30 10.44 -1.37 7.27
CA GLU A 30 11.40 -0.39 6.76
C GLU A 30 12.27 0.20 7.87
N GLU A 31 11.73 0.39 9.08
CA GLU A 31 12.48 0.90 10.24
C GLU A 31 13.70 0.07 10.61
N ARG A 32 13.76 -1.22 10.24
CA ARG A 32 14.91 -2.09 10.46
C ARG A 32 16.13 -1.63 9.68
N PHE A 33 15.90 -1.00 8.55
CA PHE A 33 16.93 -0.52 7.62
C PHE A 33 17.22 0.97 7.85
N THR A 34 16.18 1.79 7.91
CA THR A 34 16.30 3.25 8.04
C THR A 34 16.63 3.71 9.45
N ARG A 35 16.38 2.86 10.47
CA ARG A 35 16.53 3.19 11.91
C ARG A 35 15.62 4.35 12.36
N LYS A 36 14.63 4.72 11.56
CA LYS A 36 13.61 5.71 11.86
C LYS A 36 12.39 4.99 12.45
N LYS A 37 12.11 5.23 13.72
CA LYS A 37 10.96 4.63 14.42
C LYS A 37 9.65 5.06 13.78
N HIS A 38 8.73 4.12 13.57
CA HIS A 38 7.44 4.34 12.91
C HIS A 38 7.57 4.96 11.51
N ASP A 39 8.59 4.54 10.75
CA ASP A 39 8.79 5.00 9.39
C ASP A 39 7.55 4.74 8.55
N SER A 40 6.98 5.81 7.99
CA SER A 40 5.76 5.78 7.18
C SER A 40 6.04 5.91 5.67
N ASP A 41 7.29 6.13 5.29
CA ASP A 41 7.66 6.32 3.89
C ASP A 41 7.49 5.01 3.09
N TYR A 42 7.64 5.06 1.77
CA TYR A 42 7.61 3.85 0.96
C TYR A 42 8.73 2.89 1.39
N PRO A 43 8.43 1.59 1.65
CA PRO A 43 9.39 0.65 2.24
C PRO A 43 10.39 0.12 1.19
N PHE A 44 11.21 1.01 0.66
CA PHE A 44 12.15 0.69 -0.41
C PHE A 44 13.14 -0.42 -0.03
N HIS A 45 13.78 -0.29 1.14
CA HIS A 45 14.78 -1.26 1.60
C HIS A 45 14.15 -2.59 2.01
N ALA A 46 12.95 -2.54 2.61
CA ALA A 46 12.21 -3.76 2.96
C ALA A 46 11.81 -4.53 1.70
N VAL A 47 11.33 -3.85 0.64
CA VAL A 47 11.03 -4.47 -0.65
C VAL A 47 12.27 -5.12 -1.26
N GLU A 48 13.40 -4.40 -1.32
CA GLU A 48 14.66 -4.95 -1.82
C GLU A 48 15.10 -6.19 -1.02
N PHE A 49 14.98 -6.11 0.31
CA PHE A 49 15.35 -7.23 1.18
C PHE A 49 14.51 -8.48 0.92
N VAL A 50 13.16 -8.35 0.91
CA VAL A 50 12.28 -9.52 0.74
C VAL A 50 12.41 -10.13 -0.64
N LEU A 51 12.61 -9.34 -1.68
CA LEU A 51 12.84 -9.81 -3.05
C LEU A 51 14.19 -10.55 -3.15
N LYS A 52 15.24 -9.99 -2.58
CA LYS A 52 16.58 -10.60 -2.56
C LYS A 52 16.56 -11.91 -1.78
N TYR A 53 15.94 -11.94 -0.60
CA TYR A 53 15.84 -13.13 0.24
C TYR A 53 15.08 -14.25 -0.47
N SER A 54 13.99 -13.91 -1.17
CA SER A 54 13.17 -14.86 -1.94
C SER A 54 13.77 -15.24 -3.29
N ASN A 55 14.91 -14.65 -3.68
CA ASN A 55 15.55 -14.81 -5.00
C ASN A 55 14.60 -14.51 -6.17
N ILE A 56 13.78 -13.47 -6.04
CA ILE A 56 12.80 -13.02 -7.04
C ILE A 56 13.19 -11.62 -7.52
N LYS A 57 13.09 -11.39 -8.83
CA LYS A 57 13.19 -10.03 -9.40
C LYS A 57 11.82 -9.36 -9.41
N PHE A 58 11.80 -8.04 -9.27
CA PHE A 58 10.56 -7.25 -9.24
C PHE A 58 9.64 -7.53 -10.45
N LYS A 59 10.20 -7.69 -11.63
CA LYS A 59 9.48 -8.02 -12.87
C LYS A 59 8.79 -9.40 -12.84
N ASP A 60 9.31 -10.34 -12.04
CA ASP A 60 8.83 -11.72 -11.96
C ASP A 60 7.64 -11.87 -11.00
N LEU A 61 7.22 -10.78 -10.34
CA LEU A 61 6.04 -10.74 -9.51
C LEU A 61 4.79 -10.88 -10.37
N ASP A 62 3.84 -11.69 -9.91
CA ASP A 62 2.52 -11.84 -10.54
C ASP A 62 1.55 -10.77 -10.04
N GLN A 63 1.63 -10.41 -8.75
CA GLN A 63 0.76 -9.43 -8.11
C GLN A 63 1.53 -8.59 -7.10
N ILE A 64 1.15 -7.32 -6.99
CA ILE A 64 1.58 -6.39 -5.94
C ILE A 64 0.32 -5.92 -5.23
N VAL A 65 0.22 -6.17 -3.93
CA VAL A 65 -0.96 -5.85 -3.13
C VAL A 65 -0.63 -4.74 -2.15
N PHE A 66 -1.32 -3.61 -2.29
CA PHE A 66 -1.24 -2.52 -1.34
C PHE A 66 -2.36 -2.64 -0.30
N PHE A 67 -2.05 -2.43 0.98
CA PHE A 67 -2.91 -2.75 2.13
C PHE A 67 -4.17 -1.89 2.26
N GLU A 68 -4.33 -0.82 1.48
CA GLU A 68 -5.44 0.13 1.61
C GLU A 68 -6.03 0.51 0.27
N LYS A 69 -7.38 0.47 0.15
CA LYS A 69 -8.13 1.01 -1.00
C LYS A 69 -8.30 2.52 -0.86
N PRO A 70 -7.74 3.33 -1.76
CA PRO A 70 -7.79 4.78 -1.64
C PRO A 70 -9.21 5.36 -1.66
N PHE A 71 -10.15 4.74 -2.39
CA PHE A 71 -11.50 5.28 -2.59
C PHE A 71 -12.48 4.99 -1.45
N LEU A 72 -12.30 3.93 -0.66
CA LEU A 72 -13.22 3.59 0.43
C LEU A 72 -13.28 4.66 1.53
N LYS A 73 -12.16 5.29 1.84
CA LYS A 73 -12.15 6.39 2.82
C LYS A 73 -12.87 7.64 2.28
N PHE A 74 -12.73 7.91 0.98
CA PHE A 74 -13.43 9.04 0.34
C PHE A 74 -14.94 8.82 0.33
N GLU A 75 -15.39 7.61 -0.01
CA GLU A 75 -16.79 7.24 0.02
C GLU A 75 -17.41 7.43 1.42
N ARG A 76 -16.74 6.95 2.46
CA ARG A 76 -17.19 7.16 3.85
C ARG A 76 -17.20 8.63 4.28
N LEU A 77 -16.22 9.42 3.84
CA LEU A 77 -16.19 10.86 4.11
C LEU A 77 -17.38 11.56 3.45
N LEU A 78 -17.68 11.18 2.20
CA LEU A 78 -18.81 11.71 1.44
C LEU A 78 -20.14 11.32 2.07
N GLU A 79 -20.32 10.05 2.43
CA GLU A 79 -21.50 9.54 3.12
C GLU A 79 -21.73 10.25 4.46
N THR A 80 -20.67 10.41 5.25
CA THR A 80 -20.73 11.14 6.52
C THR A 80 -21.16 12.59 6.31
N TYR A 81 -20.60 13.26 5.31
CA TYR A 81 -20.99 14.63 5.00
C TYR A 81 -22.46 14.73 4.58
N VAL A 82 -22.91 13.86 3.67
CA VAL A 82 -24.30 13.84 3.22
C VAL A 82 -25.27 13.58 4.38
N ALA A 83 -24.89 12.71 5.31
CA ALA A 83 -25.72 12.38 6.48
C ALA A 83 -25.87 13.58 7.46
N PHE A 84 -24.87 14.46 7.54
CA PHE A 84 -24.85 15.58 8.49
C PHE A 84 -24.95 16.96 7.84
N ALA A 85 -25.11 17.03 6.52
CA ALA A 85 -25.26 18.30 5.80
C ALA A 85 -26.42 19.16 6.37
N PRO A 86 -26.27 20.50 6.46
CA PRO A 86 -25.12 21.32 6.00
C PRO A 86 -24.00 21.50 7.06
N ARG A 87 -24.06 20.78 8.19
CA ARG A 87 -23.05 20.89 9.26
C ARG A 87 -21.69 20.37 8.72
N GLY A 88 -20.62 21.12 8.99
CA GLY A 88 -19.26 20.72 8.56
C GLY A 88 -18.88 21.06 7.13
N PHE A 89 -19.72 21.82 6.38
CA PHE A 89 -19.46 22.17 4.97
C PHE A 89 -18.08 22.79 4.74
N ASN A 90 -17.67 23.74 5.57
CA ASN A 90 -16.36 24.38 5.42
C ASN A 90 -15.18 23.43 5.66
N GLN A 91 -15.33 22.47 6.56
CA GLN A 91 -14.33 21.42 6.81
C GLN A 91 -14.25 20.44 5.64
N PHE A 92 -15.39 20.07 5.11
CA PHE A 92 -15.51 19.19 3.94
C PHE A 92 -14.87 19.83 2.70
N LEU A 93 -15.17 21.12 2.41
CA LEU A 93 -14.56 21.84 1.29
C LEU A 93 -13.02 21.94 1.40
N LYS A 94 -12.47 22.06 2.62
CA LYS A 94 -11.03 22.07 2.81
C LYS A 94 -10.40 20.69 2.69
N ALA A 95 -11.10 19.65 3.12
CA ALA A 95 -10.59 18.28 3.11
C ALA A 95 -10.61 17.63 1.73
N ILE A 96 -11.64 17.91 0.90
CA ILE A 96 -11.80 17.28 -0.43
C ILE A 96 -10.61 17.49 -1.35
N PRO A 97 -10.09 18.72 -1.58
CA PRO A 97 -8.98 18.91 -2.52
C PRO A 97 -7.71 18.17 -2.11
N ILE A 98 -7.43 18.14 -0.80
CA ILE A 98 -6.27 17.43 -0.24
C ILE A 98 -6.44 15.93 -0.47
N TRP A 99 -7.59 15.41 -0.14
CA TRP A 99 -7.94 14.00 -0.29
C TRP A 99 -7.93 13.51 -1.75
N LEU A 100 -8.54 14.29 -2.66
CA LEU A 100 -8.55 13.98 -4.08
C LEU A 100 -7.11 13.97 -4.63
N LYS A 101 -6.29 14.95 -4.25
CA LYS A 101 -4.90 15.01 -4.70
C LYS A 101 -4.09 13.82 -4.20
N GLU A 102 -4.20 13.46 -2.93
CA GLU A 102 -3.43 12.34 -2.36
C GLU A 102 -3.90 10.98 -2.88
N LYS A 103 -5.19 10.76 -3.03
CA LYS A 103 -5.76 9.43 -3.28
C LYS A 103 -5.98 9.10 -4.76
N LEU A 104 -6.33 10.08 -5.60
CA LEU A 104 -6.40 9.88 -7.05
C LEU A 104 -5.01 9.59 -7.65
N PHE A 105 -3.97 10.19 -7.08
CA PHE A 105 -2.60 10.00 -7.56
C PHE A 105 -1.86 8.85 -6.88
N GLN A 106 -2.44 8.18 -5.87
CA GLN A 106 -1.77 7.10 -5.15
C GLN A 106 -1.32 5.96 -6.07
N LYS A 107 -2.16 5.55 -7.02
CA LYS A 107 -1.82 4.51 -8.00
C LYS A 107 -0.62 4.95 -8.84
N LYS A 108 -0.66 6.17 -9.37
CA LYS A 108 0.44 6.74 -10.16
C LYS A 108 1.72 6.85 -9.34
N MET A 109 1.61 7.34 -8.11
CA MET A 109 2.74 7.46 -7.18
C MET A 109 3.38 6.10 -6.90
N LEU A 110 2.58 5.06 -6.63
CA LEU A 110 3.08 3.70 -6.43
C LEU A 110 3.79 3.18 -7.67
N MET A 111 3.21 3.38 -8.86
CA MET A 111 3.84 2.97 -10.11
C MET A 111 5.18 3.69 -10.37
N ASP A 112 5.29 4.96 -9.99
CA ASP A 112 6.55 5.70 -10.11
C ASP A 112 7.60 5.22 -9.09
N LEU A 113 7.17 4.82 -7.89
CA LEU A 113 8.04 4.19 -6.88
C LEU A 113 8.50 2.78 -7.32
N PHE A 114 7.63 1.99 -7.95
CA PHE A 114 7.99 0.66 -8.46
C PHE A 114 9.07 0.73 -9.56
N LYS A 115 9.10 1.80 -10.34
CA LYS A 115 10.16 2.03 -11.33
C LYS A 115 11.56 2.23 -10.71
N GLN A 116 11.64 2.54 -9.40
CA GLN A 116 12.90 2.60 -8.69
C GLN A 116 13.52 1.21 -8.50
N HIS A 117 12.69 0.15 -8.41
CA HIS A 117 13.12 -1.23 -8.33
C HIS A 117 13.36 -1.85 -9.71
N ASP A 118 12.51 -1.52 -10.67
CA ASP A 118 12.62 -1.96 -12.05
C ASP A 118 12.10 -0.86 -13.01
N SER A 119 13.00 -0.17 -13.67
CA SER A 119 12.68 0.92 -14.60
C SER A 119 11.80 0.47 -15.79
N SER A 120 11.79 -0.83 -16.08
CA SER A 120 10.96 -1.40 -17.15
C SER A 120 9.54 -1.72 -16.72
N PHE A 121 9.24 -1.66 -15.40
CA PHE A 121 7.93 -2.02 -14.87
C PHE A 121 6.86 -1.00 -15.30
N LYS A 122 5.86 -1.47 -16.06
CA LYS A 122 4.75 -0.64 -16.58
C LYS A 122 3.38 -1.31 -16.40
N ASP A 123 3.36 -2.55 -15.93
CA ASP A 123 2.13 -3.32 -15.87
C ASP A 123 1.29 -2.97 -14.64
N GLU A 124 0.38 -2.01 -14.85
CA GLU A 124 -0.56 -1.57 -13.82
C GLU A 124 -1.60 -2.64 -13.43
N SER A 125 -1.80 -3.67 -14.26
CA SER A 125 -2.76 -4.74 -13.98
C SER A 125 -2.33 -5.63 -12.82
N LYS A 126 -1.04 -5.62 -12.50
CA LYS A 126 -0.46 -6.35 -11.36
C LYS A 126 -0.68 -5.66 -10.01
N LEU A 127 -1.10 -4.39 -9.99
CA LEU A 127 -1.32 -3.63 -8.76
C LEU A 127 -2.76 -3.78 -8.25
N PHE A 128 -2.89 -4.38 -7.08
CA PHE A 128 -4.14 -4.59 -6.37
C PHE A 128 -4.18 -3.80 -5.06
N PHE A 129 -5.39 -3.49 -4.61
CA PHE A 129 -5.63 -2.79 -3.35
C PHE A 129 -6.53 -3.65 -2.45
N SER A 130 -6.09 -3.93 -1.25
CA SER A 130 -6.89 -4.63 -0.23
C SER A 130 -7.71 -3.63 0.59
N GLU A 131 -8.77 -4.12 1.24
CA GLU A 131 -9.50 -3.31 2.23
C GLU A 131 -8.72 -3.26 3.53
N HIS A 132 -8.59 -2.05 4.11
CA HIS A 132 -7.80 -1.82 5.32
C HIS A 132 -8.23 -2.73 6.50
N HIS A 133 -9.52 -2.78 6.80
CA HIS A 133 -10.03 -3.65 7.88
C HIS A 133 -9.89 -5.14 7.58
N LEU A 134 -10.04 -5.52 6.31
CA LEU A 134 -9.81 -6.90 5.87
C LEU A 134 -8.34 -7.28 6.04
N SER A 135 -7.41 -6.38 5.73
CA SER A 135 -5.97 -6.59 5.92
C SER A 135 -5.63 -6.83 7.40
N HIS A 136 -6.23 -6.05 8.32
CA HIS A 136 -6.06 -6.27 9.77
C HIS A 136 -6.64 -7.60 10.24
N ALA A 137 -7.86 -7.94 9.81
CA ALA A 137 -8.48 -9.21 10.18
C ALA A 137 -7.66 -10.40 9.64
N ALA A 138 -7.20 -10.32 8.39
CA ALA A 138 -6.38 -11.36 7.79
C ALA A 138 -5.04 -11.54 8.50
N SER A 139 -4.38 -10.45 8.94
CA SER A 139 -3.10 -10.52 9.65
C SER A 139 -3.19 -11.21 11.02
N ALA A 140 -4.38 -11.24 11.63
CA ALA A 140 -4.61 -11.96 12.87
C ALA A 140 -5.05 -13.42 12.66
N PHE A 141 -5.57 -13.74 11.48
CA PHE A 141 -6.12 -15.06 11.15
C PHE A 141 -5.12 -15.95 10.38
N PHE A 142 -4.28 -15.34 9.57
CA PHE A 142 -3.24 -16.02 8.76
C PHE A 142 -1.85 -15.52 9.21
N PRO A 143 -1.34 -15.96 10.37
CA PRO A 143 0.00 -15.58 10.83
C PRO A 143 1.11 -16.28 10.04
#